data_ed97ac10d88ed5c2f53cccabb4922b67
#
_entry.id   ed97ac10d88ed5c2f53cccabb4922b67
#
_cell.length_a   1.000
_cell.length_b   1.000
_cell.length_c   1.000
_cell.angle_alpha   90.00
_cell.angle_beta   90.00
_cell.angle_gamma   90.00
#
_symmetry.space_group_name_H-M   'P 1'
#
loop_
_entity.id
_entity.type
_entity.pdbx_description
1 polymer ?
#
loop_
_entity_poly.entity_id
_entity_poly.type
_entity_poly.pdbx_seq_one_letter_code
_entity_poly.pdbx_strand_id
1 'polypeptide(L)'
;IWSTLGDTAIAALLRDLPDLQSAASTLVNAAHRAGSQDNASALLVRVDALGESAIGDALAQLQQWPLPPALKPGQHFENWQVESHVGQSQQSLLYRVRDAQQQPWLLKTLPAHLHDDHLAGQALLSEEWFLKRVAGRHFPEVHPASQRQHLYYVLREYPGTTLENLYTKRGPLPLAQWLDLAERLLRAVGLLHRRQIFHRDIKPHNLLLGDDGELRLLDFGLAYCPGLSEDLPSTLPGTPSYLSPEAFRGEKPSPGQDLYAVGVTLYYLLTGHYPYGEIEAFQRPRFGMPVSASRYGPDLLEWI
;
A
#
# COMPACT_ATOMS: atom_id res chain seq x y z
N ILE A 1 23.95 2.62 20.47
CA ILE A 1 24.75 1.63 19.69
C ILE A 1 24.86 2.06 18.25
N TRP A 2 23.74 2.24 17.57
CA TRP A 2 23.69 2.55 16.15
C TRP A 2 24.39 3.87 15.78
N SER A 3 24.10 4.94 16.50
CA SER A 3 24.70 6.27 16.28
C SER A 3 26.19 6.32 16.52
N THR A 4 26.72 5.38 17.33
CA THR A 4 28.14 5.38 17.75
C THR A 4 28.99 4.44 16.91
N LEU A 5 28.44 3.28 16.50
CA LEU A 5 29.18 2.25 15.75
C LEU A 5 28.92 2.31 14.23
N GLY A 6 27.70 2.62 13.82
CA GLY A 6 27.26 2.54 12.42
C GLY A 6 27.11 1.10 11.91
N ASP A 7 26.45 0.95 10.77
CA ASP A 7 26.06 -0.34 10.17
C ASP A 7 27.24 -1.26 9.89
N THR A 8 28.30 -0.72 9.31
CA THR A 8 29.47 -1.50 8.91
C THR A 8 30.21 -2.11 10.09
N ALA A 9 30.36 -1.34 11.19
CA ALA A 9 31.02 -1.83 12.40
C ALA A 9 30.15 -2.86 13.13
N ILE A 10 28.83 -2.64 13.18
CA ILE A 10 27.88 -3.60 13.77
C ILE A 10 27.93 -4.92 12.99
N ALA A 11 27.85 -4.87 11.64
CA ALA A 11 27.90 -6.05 10.80
C ALA A 11 29.24 -6.80 10.95
N ALA A 12 30.37 -6.10 11.05
CA ALA A 12 31.67 -6.71 11.27
C ALA A 12 31.77 -7.41 12.64
N LEU A 13 31.25 -6.79 13.70
CA LEU A 13 31.27 -7.36 15.05
C LEU A 13 30.38 -8.61 15.18
N LEU A 14 29.31 -8.73 14.37
CA LEU A 14 28.37 -9.85 14.43
C LEU A 14 28.78 -11.05 13.55
N ARG A 15 29.72 -10.87 12.61
CA ARG A 15 30.02 -11.87 11.56
C ARG A 15 30.58 -13.19 12.10
N ASP A 16 31.40 -13.13 13.14
CA ASP A 16 32.20 -14.27 13.60
C ASP A 16 31.86 -14.71 15.03
N LEU A 17 30.73 -14.28 15.61
CA LEU A 17 30.39 -14.60 16.96
C LEU A 17 29.52 -15.88 17.06
N PRO A 18 29.91 -16.86 17.90
CA PRO A 18 29.27 -18.17 17.91
C PRO A 18 27.87 -18.18 18.57
N ASP A 19 27.62 -17.28 19.49
CA ASP A 19 26.35 -17.19 20.21
C ASP A 19 25.80 -15.77 20.31
N LEU A 20 24.46 -15.66 20.36
CA LEU A 20 23.74 -14.40 20.33
C LEU A 20 23.92 -13.57 21.62
N GLN A 21 24.10 -14.22 22.77
CA GLN A 21 24.28 -13.52 24.05
C GLN A 21 25.64 -12.83 24.11
N SER A 22 26.69 -13.52 23.67
CA SER A 22 28.02 -12.93 23.54
C SER A 22 28.07 -11.83 22.53
N ALA A 23 27.36 -12.00 21.42
CA ALA A 23 27.22 -11.00 20.37
C ALA A 23 26.51 -9.73 20.88
N ALA A 24 25.40 -9.85 21.59
CA ALA A 24 24.70 -8.72 22.19
C ALA A 24 25.57 -7.97 23.20
N SER A 25 26.27 -8.71 24.08
CA SER A 25 27.18 -8.13 25.05
C SER A 25 28.36 -7.42 24.36
N THR A 26 28.89 -7.98 23.29
CA THR A 26 29.99 -7.39 22.51
C THR A 26 29.56 -6.06 21.86
N LEU A 27 28.35 -5.98 21.34
CA LEU A 27 27.83 -4.74 20.76
C LEU A 27 27.66 -3.63 21.81
N VAL A 28 27.11 -3.95 22.98
CA VAL A 28 26.96 -2.99 24.07
C VAL A 28 28.31 -2.48 24.50
N ASN A 29 29.28 -3.39 24.75
CA ASN A 29 30.61 -3.04 25.16
C ASN A 29 31.39 -2.24 24.10
N ALA A 30 31.21 -2.55 22.83
CA ALA A 30 31.83 -1.81 21.74
C ALA A 30 31.29 -0.39 21.65
N ALA A 31 29.96 -0.19 21.82
CA ALA A 31 29.35 1.14 21.83
C ALA A 31 29.91 2.01 23.00
N HIS A 32 30.04 1.45 24.20
CA HIS A 32 30.62 2.17 25.31
C HIS A 32 32.10 2.52 25.09
N ARG A 33 32.91 1.59 24.53
CA ARG A 33 34.31 1.87 24.17
C ARG A 33 34.43 2.95 23.07
N ALA A 34 33.45 3.03 22.19
CA ALA A 34 33.38 4.05 21.13
C ALA A 34 32.84 5.40 21.64
N GLY A 35 32.64 5.56 22.96
CA GLY A 35 32.29 6.83 23.59
C GLY A 35 30.80 7.03 23.84
N SER A 36 29.95 6.01 23.73
CA SER A 36 28.55 6.12 24.15
C SER A 36 28.46 6.35 25.65
N GLN A 37 27.83 7.44 26.07
CA GLN A 37 27.61 7.79 27.48
C GLN A 37 26.18 7.47 27.94
N ASP A 38 25.36 6.95 27.06
CA ASP A 38 23.95 6.61 27.30
C ASP A 38 23.78 5.12 27.60
N ASN A 39 22.64 4.77 28.19
CA ASN A 39 22.25 3.37 28.38
C ASN A 39 22.13 2.68 27.02
N ALA A 40 22.76 1.51 26.90
CA ALA A 40 22.75 0.75 25.65
C ALA A 40 22.16 -0.64 25.89
N SER A 41 21.21 -1.04 25.05
CA SER A 41 20.63 -2.39 25.03
C SER A 41 20.75 -2.98 23.64
N ALA A 42 21.02 -4.27 23.55
CA ALA A 42 21.04 -5.02 22.29
C ALA A 42 20.19 -6.29 22.42
N LEU A 43 19.27 -6.49 21.48
CA LEU A 43 18.54 -7.74 21.29
C LEU A 43 18.91 -8.30 19.92
N LEU A 44 19.43 -9.51 19.90
CA LEU A 44 19.79 -10.21 18.66
C LEU A 44 18.87 -11.41 18.44
N VAL A 45 18.37 -11.50 17.23
CA VAL A 45 17.59 -12.65 16.78
C VAL A 45 18.28 -13.21 15.53
N ARG A 46 18.63 -14.48 15.57
CA ARG A 46 19.14 -15.20 14.40
C ARG A 46 18.02 -16.03 13.80
N VAL A 47 17.79 -15.85 12.50
CA VAL A 47 16.87 -16.68 11.74
C VAL A 47 17.71 -17.79 11.12
N ASP A 48 17.67 -19.00 11.69
CA ASP A 48 18.47 -20.14 11.25
C ASP A 48 17.89 -20.83 9.99
N ALA A 49 16.57 -20.76 9.83
CA ALA A 49 15.88 -21.19 8.61
C ALA A 49 14.63 -20.35 8.41
N LEU A 50 14.43 -19.88 7.21
CA LEU A 50 13.11 -19.49 6.73
C LEU A 50 12.49 -20.81 6.27
N GLY A 51 11.40 -21.26 6.91
CA GLY A 51 10.67 -22.42 6.41
C GLY A 51 10.37 -22.19 4.93
N GLU A 52 10.87 -23.09 4.07
CA GLU A 52 10.88 -22.89 2.61
C GLU A 52 9.51 -22.68 1.97
N SER A 53 8.42 -22.77 2.72
CA SER A 53 7.08 -22.66 2.15
C SER A 53 6.02 -21.96 2.99
N ALA A 54 6.31 -21.50 4.20
CA ALA A 54 5.25 -21.08 5.14
C ALA A 54 4.32 -19.97 4.62
N ILE A 55 4.80 -19.00 3.82
CA ILE A 55 3.93 -17.96 3.23
C ILE A 55 3.28 -18.49 1.94
N GLY A 56 4.04 -19.12 1.07
CA GLY A 56 3.54 -19.70 -0.17
C GLY A 56 2.50 -20.80 0.07
N ASP A 57 2.76 -21.71 1.01
CA ASP A 57 1.82 -22.80 1.36
C ASP A 57 0.58 -22.25 2.08
N ALA A 58 0.73 -21.28 2.97
CA ALA A 58 -0.41 -20.63 3.61
C ALA A 58 -1.28 -19.88 2.58
N LEU A 59 -0.67 -19.18 1.64
CA LEU A 59 -1.39 -18.53 0.54
C LEU A 59 -2.05 -19.57 -0.36
N ALA A 60 -1.36 -20.66 -0.71
CA ALA A 60 -1.92 -21.73 -1.53
C ALA A 60 -3.08 -22.45 -0.85
N GLN A 61 -3.01 -22.66 0.46
CA GLN A 61 -4.14 -23.24 1.22
C GLN A 61 -5.35 -22.28 1.26
N LEU A 62 -5.11 -20.98 1.46
CA LEU A 62 -6.16 -19.98 1.49
C LEU A 62 -6.81 -19.76 0.10
N GLN A 63 -6.07 -19.97 -0.97
CA GLN A 63 -6.59 -19.92 -2.34
C GLN A 63 -7.58 -21.05 -2.66
N GLN A 64 -7.57 -22.16 -1.91
CA GLN A 64 -8.53 -23.25 -2.07
C GLN A 64 -9.89 -22.94 -1.44
N TRP A 65 -10.01 -21.83 -0.71
CA TRP A 65 -11.30 -21.44 -0.14
C TRP A 65 -12.27 -20.98 -1.23
N PRO A 66 -13.54 -21.40 -1.14
CA PRO A 66 -14.54 -20.97 -2.08
C PRO A 66 -14.77 -19.45 -1.97
N LEU A 67 -15.20 -18.82 -3.06
CA LEU A 67 -15.69 -17.44 -2.99
C LEU A 67 -16.99 -17.39 -2.18
N PRO A 68 -17.26 -16.28 -1.46
CA PRO A 68 -18.57 -16.03 -0.89
C PRO A 68 -19.68 -16.20 -1.94
N PRO A 69 -20.84 -16.74 -1.61
CA PRO A 69 -22.00 -16.69 -2.50
C PRO A 69 -22.40 -15.23 -2.74
N ALA A 70 -23.28 -14.99 -3.72
CA ALA A 70 -23.82 -13.65 -3.92
C ALA A 70 -24.58 -13.19 -2.66
N LEU A 71 -23.97 -12.25 -1.93
CA LEU A 71 -24.50 -11.75 -0.66
C LEU A 71 -25.64 -10.75 -0.89
N LYS A 72 -26.69 -10.87 -0.06
CA LYS A 72 -27.87 -9.99 -0.14
C LYS A 72 -28.01 -9.15 1.14
N PRO A 73 -28.50 -7.92 1.04
CA PRO A 73 -28.82 -7.10 2.22
C PRO A 73 -29.72 -7.85 3.21
N GLY A 74 -29.37 -7.75 4.50
CA GLY A 74 -30.06 -8.46 5.60
C GLY A 74 -29.62 -9.90 5.81
N GLN A 75 -28.79 -10.47 4.94
CA GLN A 75 -28.28 -11.83 5.08
C GLN A 75 -27.18 -11.90 6.15
N HIS A 76 -27.19 -12.96 6.95
CA HIS A 76 -26.04 -13.35 7.77
C HIS A 76 -25.08 -14.19 6.92
N PHE A 77 -23.81 -13.81 6.89
CA PHE A 77 -22.73 -14.52 6.24
C PHE A 77 -21.56 -14.68 7.22
N GLU A 78 -21.30 -15.90 7.63
CA GLU A 78 -20.34 -16.19 8.70
C GLU A 78 -20.63 -15.31 9.95
N ASN A 79 -19.68 -14.49 10.38
CA ASN A 79 -19.82 -13.59 11.53
C ASN A 79 -20.33 -12.18 11.16
N TRP A 80 -20.81 -11.98 9.93
CA TRP A 80 -21.15 -10.69 9.37
C TRP A 80 -22.64 -10.57 9.05
N GLN A 81 -23.21 -9.44 9.38
CA GLN A 81 -24.52 -9.04 8.86
C GLN A 81 -24.32 -8.17 7.62
N VAL A 82 -24.78 -8.63 6.47
CA VAL A 82 -24.66 -7.88 5.21
C VAL A 82 -25.65 -6.73 5.22
N GLU A 83 -25.16 -5.50 5.03
CA GLU A 83 -25.98 -4.29 5.00
C GLU A 83 -26.33 -3.88 3.56
N SER A 84 -25.33 -3.80 2.70
CA SER A 84 -25.51 -3.41 1.30
C SER A 84 -24.32 -3.83 0.43
N HIS A 85 -24.56 -3.90 -0.87
CA HIS A 85 -23.52 -3.90 -1.88
C HIS A 85 -23.02 -2.46 -2.07
N VAL A 86 -21.71 -2.23 -1.94
CA VAL A 86 -21.08 -0.90 -2.01
C VAL A 86 -20.55 -0.61 -3.40
N GLY A 87 -19.92 -1.60 -4.04
CA GLY A 87 -19.33 -1.43 -5.35
C GLY A 87 -18.80 -2.73 -5.93
N GLN A 88 -18.66 -2.72 -7.25
CA GLN A 88 -18.11 -3.81 -8.02
C GLN A 88 -17.17 -3.25 -9.08
N SER A 89 -16.00 -3.87 -9.22
CA SER A 89 -15.10 -3.71 -10.35
C SER A 89 -14.97 -5.04 -11.11
N GLN A 90 -14.16 -5.06 -12.15
CA GLN A 90 -13.83 -6.33 -12.83
C GLN A 90 -13.03 -7.28 -11.92
N GLN A 91 -12.35 -6.76 -10.90
CA GLN A 91 -11.42 -7.50 -10.06
C GLN A 91 -11.88 -7.66 -8.61
N SER A 92 -12.91 -6.96 -8.16
CA SER A 92 -13.35 -7.02 -6.76
C SER A 92 -14.83 -6.72 -6.57
N LEU A 93 -15.41 -7.32 -5.52
CA LEU A 93 -16.72 -7.02 -4.97
C LEU A 93 -16.57 -6.47 -3.56
N LEU A 94 -17.31 -5.43 -3.23
CA LEU A 94 -17.27 -4.75 -1.95
C LEU A 94 -18.67 -4.68 -1.33
N TYR A 95 -18.80 -5.22 -0.12
CA TYR A 95 -20.04 -5.20 0.66
C TYR A 95 -19.82 -4.43 1.96
N ARG A 96 -20.81 -3.62 2.34
CA ARG A 96 -20.88 -3.10 3.70
C ARG A 96 -21.47 -4.17 4.60
N VAL A 97 -20.79 -4.47 5.69
CA VAL A 97 -21.18 -5.48 6.66
C VAL A 97 -21.06 -4.93 8.08
N ARG A 98 -21.74 -5.56 9.04
CA ARG A 98 -21.60 -5.26 10.46
C ARG A 98 -21.14 -6.48 11.22
N ASP A 99 -20.31 -6.25 12.23
CA ASP A 99 -19.93 -7.27 13.21
C ASP A 99 -21.02 -7.46 14.29
N ALA A 100 -20.74 -8.34 15.25
CA ALA A 100 -21.64 -8.60 16.38
C ALA A 100 -21.87 -7.38 17.28
N GLN A 101 -20.95 -6.40 17.27
CA GLN A 101 -21.02 -5.13 18.00
C GLN A 101 -21.65 -4.01 17.15
N GLN A 102 -22.22 -4.35 15.99
CA GLN A 102 -22.83 -3.41 15.05
C GLN A 102 -21.87 -2.36 14.49
N GLN A 103 -20.57 -2.61 14.56
CA GLN A 103 -19.57 -1.75 13.93
C GLN A 103 -19.57 -1.96 12.40
N PRO A 104 -19.47 -0.88 11.61
CA PRO A 104 -19.46 -0.98 10.15
C PRO A 104 -18.07 -1.39 9.63
N TRP A 105 -18.07 -2.31 8.67
CA TRP A 105 -16.91 -2.84 8.00
C TRP A 105 -17.18 -3.00 6.50
N LEU A 106 -16.11 -3.13 5.72
CA LEU A 106 -16.16 -3.41 4.29
C LEU A 106 -15.58 -4.81 4.03
N LEU A 107 -16.41 -5.73 3.55
CA LEU A 107 -16.00 -7.05 3.11
C LEU A 107 -15.61 -6.98 1.64
N LYS A 108 -14.34 -7.30 1.33
CA LYS A 108 -13.81 -7.35 -0.04
C LYS A 108 -13.58 -8.80 -0.46
N THR A 109 -14.09 -9.15 -1.63
CA THR A 109 -13.93 -10.47 -2.26
C THR A 109 -13.84 -10.33 -3.78
N LEU A 110 -13.75 -11.46 -4.49
CA LEU A 110 -13.69 -11.50 -5.95
C LEU A 110 -15.08 -11.68 -6.57
N PRO A 111 -15.32 -11.14 -7.77
CA PRO A 111 -16.49 -11.48 -8.57
C PRO A 111 -16.50 -12.97 -8.96
N ALA A 112 -17.70 -13.54 -9.13
CA ALA A 112 -17.88 -14.96 -9.44
C ALA A 112 -17.12 -15.45 -10.69
N HIS A 113 -16.93 -14.59 -11.69
CA HIS A 113 -16.20 -14.96 -12.91
C HIS A 113 -14.69 -15.17 -12.68
N LEU A 114 -14.15 -14.76 -11.52
CA LEU A 114 -12.76 -14.97 -11.12
C LEU A 114 -12.60 -16.16 -10.15
N HIS A 115 -13.62 -17.00 -10.02
CA HIS A 115 -13.60 -18.17 -9.11
C HIS A 115 -12.39 -19.07 -9.32
N ASP A 116 -12.03 -19.35 -10.58
CA ASP A 116 -10.91 -20.22 -10.94
C ASP A 116 -9.62 -19.45 -11.29
N ASP A 117 -9.61 -18.13 -11.06
CA ASP A 117 -8.44 -17.31 -11.33
C ASP A 117 -7.51 -17.28 -10.11
N HIS A 118 -6.49 -18.14 -10.15
CA HIS A 118 -5.49 -18.23 -9.08
C HIS A 118 -4.73 -16.92 -8.86
N LEU A 119 -4.47 -16.13 -9.92
CA LEU A 119 -3.75 -14.86 -9.80
C LEU A 119 -4.62 -13.81 -9.08
N ALA A 120 -5.92 -13.77 -9.39
CA ALA A 120 -6.86 -12.90 -8.68
C ALA A 120 -6.98 -13.28 -7.20
N GLY A 121 -7.06 -14.58 -6.90
CA GLY A 121 -7.08 -15.08 -5.52
C GLY A 121 -5.81 -14.69 -4.75
N GLN A 122 -4.65 -14.87 -5.36
CA GLN A 122 -3.36 -14.49 -4.79
C GLN A 122 -3.26 -12.97 -4.57
N ALA A 123 -3.73 -12.16 -5.52
CA ALA A 123 -3.74 -10.72 -5.40
C ALA A 123 -4.58 -10.25 -4.20
N LEU A 124 -5.79 -10.83 -4.01
CA LEU A 124 -6.66 -10.52 -2.88
C LEU A 124 -6.01 -10.86 -1.53
N LEU A 125 -5.37 -12.02 -1.42
CA LEU A 125 -4.66 -12.44 -0.21
C LEU A 125 -3.42 -11.59 0.06
N SER A 126 -2.68 -11.24 -0.99
CA SER A 126 -1.52 -10.36 -0.90
C SER A 126 -1.91 -8.96 -0.44
N GLU A 127 -3.05 -8.44 -0.90
CA GLU A 127 -3.60 -7.16 -0.47
C GLU A 127 -3.88 -7.15 1.04
N GLU A 128 -4.56 -8.19 1.56
CA GLU A 128 -4.77 -8.36 3.00
C GLU A 128 -3.43 -8.40 3.77
N TRP A 129 -2.46 -9.15 3.26
CA TRP A 129 -1.13 -9.26 3.87
C TRP A 129 -0.39 -7.92 3.91
N PHE A 130 -0.41 -7.15 2.80
CA PHE A 130 0.19 -5.83 2.75
C PHE A 130 -0.43 -4.89 3.77
N LEU A 131 -1.75 -4.82 3.83
CA LEU A 131 -2.45 -3.95 4.76
C LEU A 131 -2.16 -4.29 6.23
N LYS A 132 -2.11 -5.57 6.59
CA LYS A 132 -1.71 -6.03 7.94
C LYS A 132 -0.27 -5.63 8.27
N ARG A 133 0.62 -5.65 7.29
CA ARG A 133 2.05 -5.31 7.48
C ARG A 133 2.28 -3.81 7.65
N VAL A 134 1.46 -2.96 7.04
CA VAL A 134 1.61 -1.50 7.08
C VAL A 134 0.70 -0.80 8.09
N ALA A 135 -0.02 -1.53 8.90
CA ALA A 135 -1.02 -1.01 9.84
C ALA A 135 -0.66 0.36 10.43
N GLY A 136 -1.62 1.29 10.40
CA GLY A 136 -1.45 2.66 10.88
C GLY A 136 -2.49 3.61 10.30
N ARG A 137 -2.53 4.85 10.80
CA ARG A 137 -3.58 5.84 10.45
C ARG A 137 -3.67 6.19 8.96
N HIS A 138 -2.60 5.94 8.19
CA HIS A 138 -2.55 6.24 6.75
C HIS A 138 -3.08 5.11 5.87
N PHE A 139 -3.50 4.00 6.45
CA PHE A 139 -3.96 2.81 5.72
C PHE A 139 -5.23 2.26 6.34
N PRO A 140 -6.09 1.58 5.56
CA PRO A 140 -7.24 0.88 6.12
C PRO A 140 -6.82 -0.19 7.11
N GLU A 141 -7.54 -0.27 8.23
CA GLU A 141 -7.36 -1.33 9.22
C GLU A 141 -8.03 -2.61 8.72
N VAL A 142 -7.31 -3.74 8.78
CA VAL A 142 -7.83 -5.06 8.46
C VAL A 142 -8.37 -5.71 9.72
N HIS A 143 -9.60 -6.21 9.67
CA HIS A 143 -10.19 -6.97 10.77
C HIS A 143 -9.43 -8.28 10.97
N PRO A 144 -9.01 -8.64 12.19
CA PRO A 144 -8.39 -9.93 12.47
C PRO A 144 -9.41 -11.06 12.30
N ALA A 145 -9.56 -11.58 11.09
CA ALA A 145 -10.47 -12.67 10.80
C ALA A 145 -9.87 -14.00 11.29
N SER A 146 -10.42 -14.55 12.40
CA SER A 146 -9.91 -15.79 13.00
C SER A 146 -10.61 -17.07 12.52
N GLN A 147 -11.74 -17.00 11.82
CA GLN A 147 -12.57 -18.19 11.51
C GLN A 147 -13.34 -18.05 10.18
N ARG A 148 -12.74 -17.50 9.13
CA ARG A 148 -13.37 -17.46 7.81
C ARG A 148 -13.23 -18.81 7.09
N GLN A 149 -14.26 -19.17 6.29
CA GLN A 149 -14.31 -20.37 5.47
C GLN A 149 -14.37 -20.04 3.95
N HIS A 150 -14.37 -18.75 3.60
CA HIS A 150 -14.44 -18.27 2.22
C HIS A 150 -13.31 -17.29 1.95
N LEU A 151 -13.02 -17.09 0.67
CA LEU A 151 -11.98 -16.18 0.20
C LEU A 151 -12.49 -14.72 0.19
N TYR A 152 -12.25 -14.01 1.27
CA TYR A 152 -12.52 -12.59 1.44
C TYR A 152 -11.64 -12.03 2.55
N TYR A 153 -11.55 -10.73 2.67
CA TYR A 153 -11.04 -10.07 3.87
C TYR A 153 -11.90 -8.85 4.21
N VAL A 154 -11.74 -8.31 5.41
CA VAL A 154 -12.61 -7.26 5.91
C VAL A 154 -11.78 -6.06 6.36
N LEU A 155 -12.18 -4.88 5.90
CA LEU A 155 -11.58 -3.60 6.19
C LEU A 155 -12.51 -2.77 7.07
N ARG A 156 -11.93 -1.97 7.95
CA ARG A 156 -12.70 -0.95 8.64
C ARG A 156 -13.25 0.07 7.64
N GLU A 157 -14.54 0.40 7.76
CA GLU A 157 -15.13 1.48 7.00
C GLU A 157 -14.77 2.82 7.62
N TYR A 158 -14.28 3.74 6.79
CA TYR A 158 -14.00 5.12 7.19
C TYR A 158 -14.92 6.05 6.41
N PRO A 159 -15.78 6.84 7.12
CA PRO A 159 -16.55 7.88 6.45
C PRO A 159 -15.61 8.95 5.90
N GLY A 160 -15.94 9.47 4.71
CA GLY A 160 -15.09 10.44 4.03
C GLY A 160 -15.36 10.52 2.53
N THR A 161 -14.46 11.17 1.81
CA THR A 161 -14.53 11.31 0.37
C THR A 161 -13.16 11.06 -0.28
N THR A 162 -13.14 10.43 -1.45
CA THR A 162 -11.89 10.30 -2.21
C THR A 162 -11.46 11.65 -2.76
N LEU A 163 -10.16 11.84 -2.99
CA LEU A 163 -9.66 13.08 -3.57
C LEU A 163 -10.16 13.27 -5.01
N GLU A 164 -10.48 12.21 -5.73
CA GLU A 164 -11.16 12.27 -7.02
C GLU A 164 -12.55 12.90 -6.90
N ASN A 165 -13.37 12.39 -5.96
CA ASN A 165 -14.70 12.95 -5.70
C ASN A 165 -14.64 14.37 -5.14
N LEU A 166 -13.64 14.68 -4.34
CA LEU A 166 -13.42 16.03 -3.81
C LEU A 166 -13.09 16.99 -4.97
N TYR A 167 -12.17 16.60 -5.86
CA TYR A 167 -11.80 17.36 -7.03
C TYR A 167 -13.00 17.57 -7.98
N THR A 168 -13.75 16.51 -8.29
CA THR A 168 -14.94 16.58 -9.16
C THR A 168 -15.98 17.58 -8.63
N LYS A 169 -16.13 17.68 -7.30
CA LYS A 169 -17.10 18.58 -6.66
C LYS A 169 -16.60 20.02 -6.52
N ARG A 170 -15.31 20.24 -6.33
CA ARG A 170 -14.75 21.54 -5.92
C ARG A 170 -13.73 22.12 -6.90
N GLY A 171 -13.26 21.32 -7.86
CA GLY A 171 -12.15 21.69 -8.75
C GLY A 171 -10.79 21.62 -8.06
N PRO A 172 -9.78 22.31 -8.62
CA PRO A 172 -8.42 22.33 -8.11
C PRO A 172 -8.32 22.73 -6.63
N LEU A 173 -7.40 22.12 -5.91
CA LEU A 173 -7.23 22.36 -4.49
C LEU A 173 -6.52 23.71 -4.24
N PRO A 174 -6.94 24.48 -3.22
CA PRO A 174 -6.16 25.61 -2.73
C PRO A 174 -4.76 25.17 -2.31
N LEU A 175 -3.73 25.99 -2.59
CA LEU A 175 -2.32 25.65 -2.37
C LEU A 175 -2.05 25.17 -0.93
N ALA A 176 -2.61 25.83 0.08
CA ALA A 176 -2.42 25.42 1.48
C ALA A 176 -2.96 24.02 1.78
N GLN A 177 -4.14 23.65 1.25
CA GLN A 177 -4.72 22.33 1.39
C GLN A 177 -3.92 21.28 0.59
N TRP A 178 -3.49 21.66 -0.60
CA TRP A 178 -2.64 20.82 -1.45
C TRP A 178 -1.32 20.47 -0.76
N LEU A 179 -0.63 21.45 -0.12
CA LEU A 179 0.62 21.22 0.61
C LEU A 179 0.43 20.25 1.78
N ASP A 180 -0.64 20.41 2.57
CA ASP A 180 -0.96 19.51 3.68
C ASP A 180 -1.21 18.07 3.19
N LEU A 181 -1.98 17.91 2.12
CA LEU A 181 -2.25 16.60 1.52
C LEU A 181 -0.98 15.98 0.91
N ALA A 182 -0.13 16.79 0.27
CA ALA A 182 1.14 16.35 -0.29
C ALA A 182 2.06 15.78 0.80
N GLU A 183 2.20 16.48 1.93
CA GLU A 183 3.00 16.02 3.06
C GLU A 183 2.48 14.68 3.62
N ARG A 184 1.16 14.56 3.82
CA ARG A 184 0.54 13.32 4.34
C ARG A 184 0.70 12.15 3.36
N LEU A 185 0.52 12.39 2.06
CA LEU A 185 0.72 11.38 1.03
C LEU A 185 2.16 10.89 0.99
N LEU A 186 3.14 11.81 0.99
CA LEU A 186 4.56 11.46 1.03
C LEU A 186 4.94 10.69 2.29
N ARG A 187 4.35 11.02 3.44
CA ARG A 187 4.54 10.26 4.69
C ARG A 187 3.99 8.83 4.56
N ALA A 188 2.79 8.66 4.00
CA ALA A 188 2.19 7.35 3.77
C ALA A 188 3.07 6.50 2.84
N VAL A 189 3.46 7.04 1.68
CA VAL A 189 4.32 6.35 0.72
C VAL A 189 5.69 6.02 1.31
N GLY A 190 6.28 6.94 2.08
CA GLY A 190 7.54 6.68 2.79
C GLY A 190 7.43 5.55 3.83
N LEU A 191 6.25 5.34 4.45
CA LEU A 191 6.01 4.19 5.33
C LEU A 191 5.98 2.87 4.56
N LEU A 192 5.41 2.84 3.35
CA LEU A 192 5.42 1.67 2.46
C LEU A 192 6.85 1.33 2.03
N HIS A 193 7.58 2.32 1.51
CA HIS A 193 8.92 2.13 0.96
C HIS A 193 9.91 1.62 2.01
N ARG A 194 9.80 2.08 3.28
CA ARG A 194 10.61 1.52 4.39
C ARG A 194 10.35 0.04 4.64
N ARG A 195 9.20 -0.50 4.22
CA ARG A 195 8.84 -1.92 4.30
C ARG A 195 9.04 -2.66 2.99
N GLN A 196 9.68 -2.02 2.00
CA GLN A 196 9.87 -2.55 0.66
C GLN A 196 8.56 -2.89 -0.06
N ILE A 197 7.49 -2.16 0.27
CA ILE A 197 6.18 -2.29 -0.39
C ILE A 197 6.03 -1.12 -1.36
N PHE A 198 5.73 -1.41 -2.63
CA PHE A 198 5.46 -0.44 -3.68
C PHE A 198 4.00 -0.55 -4.07
N HIS A 199 3.27 0.58 -4.04
CA HIS A 199 1.81 0.59 -4.19
C HIS A 199 1.35 0.39 -5.63
N ARG A 200 2.01 1.02 -6.60
CA ARG A 200 1.82 0.90 -8.04
C ARG A 200 0.51 1.44 -8.62
N ASP A 201 -0.41 1.95 -7.81
CA ASP A 201 -1.67 2.58 -8.27
C ASP A 201 -2.05 3.80 -7.42
N ILE A 202 -1.06 4.69 -7.18
CA ILE A 202 -1.29 5.95 -6.46
C ILE A 202 -1.98 6.93 -7.42
N LYS A 203 -3.22 7.32 -7.05
CA LYS A 203 -4.05 8.26 -7.82
C LYS A 203 -5.14 8.84 -6.91
N PRO A 204 -5.81 9.97 -7.28
CA PRO A 204 -6.84 10.59 -6.45
C PRO A 204 -8.00 9.67 -6.05
N HIS A 205 -8.33 8.69 -6.90
CA HIS A 205 -9.37 7.69 -6.64
C HIS A 205 -9.03 6.79 -5.43
N ASN A 206 -7.74 6.49 -5.24
CA ASN A 206 -7.24 5.62 -4.17
C ASN A 206 -6.79 6.40 -2.92
N LEU A 207 -7.14 7.68 -2.81
CA LEU A 207 -6.83 8.55 -1.67
C LEU A 207 -8.12 9.00 -1.00
N LEU A 208 -8.38 8.52 0.21
CA LEU A 208 -9.54 8.87 1.03
C LEU A 208 -9.17 9.94 2.04
N LEU A 209 -9.81 11.10 1.97
CA LEU A 209 -9.83 12.07 3.05
C LEU A 209 -11.00 11.73 3.97
N GLY A 210 -10.70 11.17 5.13
CA GLY A 210 -11.69 10.80 6.14
C GLY A 210 -12.31 12.02 6.80
N ASP A 211 -13.54 11.86 7.34
CA ASP A 211 -14.19 12.89 8.14
C ASP A 211 -13.45 13.15 9.47
N ASP A 212 -12.59 12.22 9.88
CA ASP A 212 -11.62 12.38 10.97
C ASP A 212 -10.40 13.25 10.59
N GLY A 213 -10.37 13.75 9.36
CA GLY A 213 -9.26 14.55 8.83
C GLY A 213 -8.04 13.76 8.39
N GLU A 214 -8.00 12.44 8.53
CA GLU A 214 -6.84 11.63 8.11
C GLU A 214 -6.89 11.30 6.61
N LEU A 215 -5.73 11.35 5.95
CA LEU A 215 -5.56 10.87 4.58
C LEU A 215 -5.14 9.40 4.59
N ARG A 216 -5.92 8.57 3.91
CA ARG A 216 -5.66 7.12 3.79
C ARG A 216 -5.44 6.71 2.35
N LEU A 217 -4.39 5.93 2.12
CA LEU A 217 -4.11 5.29 0.84
C LEU A 217 -4.83 3.94 0.81
N LEU A 218 -5.69 3.78 -0.19
CA LEU A 218 -6.57 2.64 -0.39
C LEU A 218 -6.03 1.72 -1.49
N ASP A 219 -6.60 0.51 -1.59
CA ASP A 219 -6.46 -0.44 -2.71
C ASP A 219 -5.02 -0.90 -3.00
N PHE A 220 -4.63 -1.95 -2.31
CA PHE A 220 -3.31 -2.59 -2.44
C PHE A 220 -3.31 -3.76 -3.43
N GLY A 221 -4.35 -3.89 -4.27
CA GLY A 221 -4.50 -5.00 -5.22
C GLY A 221 -3.38 -5.09 -6.26
N LEU A 222 -2.66 -4.00 -6.51
CA LEU A 222 -1.49 -3.96 -7.40
C LEU A 222 -0.16 -3.84 -6.65
N ALA A 223 -0.19 -3.83 -5.31
CA ALA A 223 1.02 -3.64 -4.52
C ALA A 223 2.04 -4.77 -4.75
N TYR A 224 3.31 -4.43 -4.64
CA TYR A 224 4.43 -5.32 -4.87
C TYR A 224 5.41 -5.26 -3.71
N CYS A 225 5.94 -6.42 -3.34
CA CYS A 225 7.04 -6.54 -2.39
C CYS A 225 8.08 -7.52 -2.97
N PRO A 226 9.36 -7.12 -3.11
CA PRO A 226 10.40 -8.02 -3.55
C PRO A 226 10.46 -9.31 -2.74
N GLY A 227 10.55 -10.45 -3.41
CA GLY A 227 10.60 -11.78 -2.79
C GLY A 227 9.24 -12.38 -2.39
N LEU A 228 8.13 -11.61 -2.44
CA LEU A 228 6.79 -12.14 -2.23
C LEU A 228 6.06 -12.44 -3.56
N SER A 229 6.32 -11.64 -4.58
CA SER A 229 5.69 -11.75 -5.90
C SER A 229 6.79 -11.76 -6.96
N GLU A 230 7.22 -12.94 -7.39
CA GLU A 230 8.22 -13.05 -8.47
C GLU A 230 7.57 -12.94 -9.85
N ASP A 231 6.33 -13.38 -9.99
CA ASP A 231 5.56 -13.33 -11.23
C ASP A 231 4.81 -11.99 -11.35
N LEU A 232 5.46 -11.01 -11.95
CA LEU A 232 4.77 -9.79 -12.36
C LEU A 232 3.91 -10.09 -13.59
N PRO A 233 2.63 -9.67 -13.60
CA PRO A 233 1.79 -9.84 -14.78
C PRO A 233 2.46 -9.18 -15.99
N SER A 234 2.37 -9.85 -17.15
CA SER A 234 2.92 -9.39 -18.43
C SER A 234 2.23 -8.11 -18.95
N THR A 235 1.09 -7.75 -18.40
CA THR A 235 0.36 -6.52 -18.70
C THR A 235 0.77 -5.41 -17.74
N LEU A 236 0.89 -4.18 -18.23
CA LEU A 236 1.12 -2.99 -17.42
C LEU A 236 -0.03 -2.81 -16.43
N PRO A 237 0.17 -3.04 -15.12
CA PRO A 237 -0.89 -2.82 -14.15
C PRO A 237 -0.94 -1.35 -13.76
N GLY A 238 -2.13 -0.83 -13.53
CA GLY A 238 -2.34 0.52 -13.05
C GLY A 238 -3.06 1.42 -14.08
N THR A 239 -3.20 2.69 -13.73
CA THR A 239 -3.87 3.69 -14.56
C THR A 239 -2.83 4.41 -15.43
N PRO A 240 -2.91 4.34 -16.77
CA PRO A 240 -1.82 4.75 -17.67
C PRO A 240 -1.28 6.14 -17.42
N SER A 241 -2.12 7.15 -17.17
CA SER A 241 -1.69 8.52 -16.94
C SER A 241 -0.82 8.71 -15.68
N TYR A 242 -0.81 7.75 -14.75
CA TYR A 242 -0.02 7.76 -13.52
C TYR A 242 1.21 6.85 -13.58
N LEU A 243 1.36 6.08 -14.68
CA LEU A 243 2.51 5.18 -14.84
C LEU A 243 3.77 5.94 -15.27
N SER A 244 4.87 5.63 -14.61
CA SER A 244 6.17 6.22 -14.92
C SER A 244 6.75 5.72 -16.25
N PRO A 245 7.68 6.47 -16.86
CA PRO A 245 8.41 6.01 -18.05
C PRO A 245 9.07 4.64 -17.88
N GLU A 246 9.58 4.36 -16.67
CA GLU A 246 10.22 3.09 -16.30
C GLU A 246 9.20 1.95 -16.36
N ALA A 247 7.98 2.16 -15.85
CA ALA A 247 6.92 1.17 -15.90
C ALA A 247 6.53 0.85 -17.36
N PHE A 248 6.42 1.86 -18.22
CA PHE A 248 6.15 1.64 -19.66
C PHE A 248 7.28 0.87 -20.38
N ARG A 249 8.52 0.93 -19.88
CA ARG A 249 9.63 0.10 -20.39
C ARG A 249 9.65 -1.32 -19.83
N GLY A 250 8.71 -1.65 -18.93
CA GLY A 250 8.65 -2.96 -18.29
C GLY A 250 9.71 -3.16 -17.20
N GLU A 251 10.26 -2.07 -16.66
CA GLU A 251 11.21 -2.16 -15.56
C GLU A 251 10.53 -2.65 -14.28
N LYS A 252 11.31 -3.33 -13.43
CA LYS A 252 10.80 -3.83 -12.14
C LYS A 252 10.26 -2.69 -11.28
N PRO A 253 9.21 -2.96 -10.49
CA PRO A 253 8.67 -1.97 -9.56
C PRO A 253 9.75 -1.39 -8.64
N SER A 254 9.69 -0.09 -8.43
CA SER A 254 10.65 0.64 -7.60
C SER A 254 9.98 1.79 -6.85
N PRO A 255 10.60 2.32 -5.79
CA PRO A 255 10.12 3.52 -5.10
C PRO A 255 9.93 4.72 -6.04
N GLY A 256 10.78 4.84 -7.06
CA GLY A 256 10.72 5.94 -8.04
C GLY A 256 9.43 5.96 -8.84
N GLN A 257 8.87 4.79 -9.18
CA GLN A 257 7.59 4.68 -9.89
C GLN A 257 6.42 5.18 -9.04
N ASP A 258 6.40 4.87 -7.73
CA ASP A 258 5.38 5.42 -6.82
C ASP A 258 5.55 6.95 -6.65
N LEU A 259 6.78 7.45 -6.52
CA LEU A 259 7.02 8.89 -6.41
C LEU A 259 6.61 9.64 -7.68
N TYR A 260 6.80 9.05 -8.86
CA TYR A 260 6.27 9.59 -10.11
C TYR A 260 4.73 9.69 -10.05
N ALA A 261 4.04 8.63 -9.64
CA ALA A 261 2.58 8.61 -9.50
C ALA A 261 2.08 9.64 -8.46
N VAL A 262 2.83 9.83 -7.35
CA VAL A 262 2.58 10.93 -6.39
C VAL A 262 2.68 12.29 -7.08
N GLY A 263 3.74 12.53 -7.86
CA GLY A 263 3.94 13.77 -8.61
C GLY A 263 2.78 14.05 -9.56
N VAL A 264 2.37 13.07 -10.37
CA VAL A 264 1.21 13.20 -11.27
C VAL A 264 -0.08 13.46 -10.50
N THR A 265 -0.30 12.73 -9.39
CA THR A 265 -1.48 12.91 -8.52
C THR A 265 -1.57 14.33 -7.98
N LEU A 266 -0.47 14.85 -7.44
CA LEU A 266 -0.40 16.20 -6.89
C LEU A 266 -0.54 17.25 -7.97
N TYR A 267 0.09 17.07 -9.12
CA TYR A 267 -0.06 17.95 -10.26
C TYR A 267 -1.52 18.02 -10.74
N TYR A 268 -2.19 16.87 -10.88
CA TYR A 268 -3.60 16.80 -11.27
C TYR A 268 -4.51 17.52 -10.26
N LEU A 269 -4.33 17.28 -8.97
CA LEU A 269 -5.14 17.91 -7.92
C LEU A 269 -4.95 19.44 -7.83
N LEU A 270 -3.82 19.93 -8.29
CA LEU A 270 -3.50 21.37 -8.31
C LEU A 270 -3.99 22.08 -9.58
N THR A 271 -3.85 21.41 -10.72
CA THR A 271 -4.06 22.03 -12.05
C THR A 271 -5.30 21.56 -12.79
N GLY A 272 -5.80 20.36 -12.46
CA GLY A 272 -6.85 19.68 -13.23
C GLY A 272 -6.37 19.05 -14.53
N HIS A 273 -5.07 18.98 -14.74
CA HIS A 273 -4.48 18.44 -15.96
C HIS A 273 -3.43 17.39 -15.64
N TYR A 274 -3.12 16.52 -16.60
CA TYR A 274 -1.98 15.64 -16.50
C TYR A 274 -0.72 16.32 -17.05
N PRO A 275 0.46 16.10 -16.44
CA PRO A 275 1.71 16.79 -16.86
C PRO A 275 2.14 16.45 -18.29
N TYR A 276 1.73 15.29 -18.82
CA TYR A 276 2.01 14.83 -20.18
C TYR A 276 0.75 14.63 -21.02
N GLY A 277 -0.39 15.20 -20.60
CA GLY A 277 -1.70 14.91 -21.14
C GLY A 277 -2.28 13.59 -20.65
N GLU A 278 -3.53 13.31 -21.01
CA GLU A 278 -4.18 12.03 -20.70
C GLU A 278 -3.59 10.92 -21.57
N ILE A 279 -3.23 9.81 -20.94
CA ILE A 279 -2.62 8.65 -21.61
C ILE A 279 -3.66 7.52 -21.59
N GLU A 280 -4.03 7.04 -22.77
CA GLU A 280 -4.95 5.91 -22.92
C GLU A 280 -4.21 4.56 -22.84
N ALA A 281 -4.95 3.50 -22.50
CA ALA A 281 -4.39 2.17 -22.18
C ALA A 281 -3.50 1.55 -23.28
N PHE A 282 -3.68 1.94 -24.55
CA PHE A 282 -2.93 1.38 -25.69
C PHE A 282 -1.94 2.38 -26.31
N GLN A 283 -1.82 3.57 -25.74
CA GLN A 283 -0.89 4.58 -26.23
C GLN A 283 0.54 4.28 -25.77
N ARG A 284 1.51 4.62 -26.63
CA ARG A 284 2.92 4.73 -26.24
C ARG A 284 3.23 6.19 -25.98
N PRO A 285 3.21 6.63 -24.71
CA PRO A 285 3.40 8.03 -24.39
C PRO A 285 4.84 8.47 -24.72
N ARG A 286 4.98 9.75 -25.07
CA ARG A 286 6.28 10.41 -25.18
C ARG A 286 6.49 11.28 -23.97
N PHE A 287 7.44 10.90 -23.14
CA PHE A 287 7.83 11.66 -21.96
C PHE A 287 8.89 12.68 -22.36
N GLY A 288 8.49 13.95 -22.47
CA GLY A 288 9.39 15.09 -22.66
C GLY A 288 9.44 15.94 -21.38
N MET A 289 9.61 17.26 -21.56
CA MET A 289 9.41 18.18 -20.44
C MET A 289 7.92 18.24 -20.08
N PRO A 290 7.55 18.09 -18.78
CA PRO A 290 6.17 18.26 -18.36
C PRO A 290 5.70 19.69 -18.60
N VAL A 291 4.41 19.88 -18.78
CA VAL A 291 3.84 21.23 -18.79
C VAL A 291 3.98 21.82 -17.37
N SER A 292 4.52 23.04 -17.26
CA SER A 292 4.62 23.70 -15.95
C SER A 292 3.23 23.93 -15.33
N ALA A 293 3.07 23.68 -14.04
CA ALA A 293 1.83 23.95 -13.31
C ALA A 293 1.44 25.44 -13.35
N SER A 294 2.41 26.35 -13.41
CA SER A 294 2.21 27.80 -13.52
C SER A 294 1.42 28.22 -14.78
N ARG A 295 1.38 27.36 -15.81
CA ARG A 295 0.55 27.58 -17.01
C ARG A 295 -0.94 27.57 -16.70
N TYR A 296 -1.36 26.81 -15.70
CA TYR A 296 -2.75 26.62 -15.31
C TYR A 296 -3.16 27.46 -14.10
N GLY A 297 -2.20 27.98 -13.34
CA GLY A 297 -2.42 28.87 -12.22
C GLY A 297 -1.30 29.91 -12.15
N PRO A 298 -1.57 31.16 -12.55
CA PRO A 298 -0.53 32.22 -12.60
C PRO A 298 0.05 32.54 -11.21
N ASP A 299 -0.63 32.20 -10.14
CA ASP A 299 -0.16 32.36 -8.76
C ASP A 299 0.74 31.19 -8.27
N LEU A 300 0.90 30.16 -9.10
CA LEU A 300 1.76 29.02 -8.78
C LEU A 300 3.21 29.37 -9.10
N LEU A 301 4.09 29.08 -8.17
CA LEU A 301 5.53 29.29 -8.36
C LEU A 301 6.08 28.33 -9.43
N GLU A 302 7.03 28.81 -10.24
CA GLU A 302 7.59 28.03 -11.36
C GLU A 302 8.25 26.70 -10.94
N TRP A 303 8.61 26.57 -9.66
CA TRP A 303 9.24 25.37 -9.12
C TRP A 303 8.25 24.29 -8.62
N ILE A 304 6.95 24.55 -8.60
CA ILE A 304 5.90 23.57 -8.37
C ILE A 304 5.54 22.91 -9.70
#